data_733a97c91bbf591e582848579cdcec2d
#
_entry.id   733a97c91bbf591e582848579cdcec2d
#
_cell.length_a   1.000
_cell.length_b   1.000
_cell.length_c   1.000
_cell.angle_alpha   90.00
_cell.angle_beta   90.00
_cell.angle_gamma   90.00
#
_symmetry.space_group_name_H-M   'P 1'
#
loop_
_entity.id
_entity.type
_entity.pdbx_description
1 polymer ?
#
loop_
_entity_poly.entity_id
_entity_poly.type
_entity_poly.pdbx_seq_one_letter_code
_entity_poly.pdbx_strand_id
1 'polypeptide(L)' 'DPEEITLKTTSRQFTYEKMSRDLDSLTPDELRDMCRCYMKLYLKQQEVLTTI' A
#
# COMPACT_ATOMS: atom_id res chain seq x y z
N ASP A 1 -11.72 1.87 -4.99
CA ASP A 1 -10.95 2.37 -6.13
C ASP A 1 -9.78 3.23 -5.63
N PRO A 2 -8.54 2.88 -5.99
CA PRO A 2 -7.39 3.65 -5.50
C PRO A 2 -7.41 5.11 -5.93
N GLU A 3 -8.10 5.44 -6.99
CA GLU A 3 -8.19 6.83 -7.44
C GLU A 3 -9.02 7.71 -6.51
N GLU A 4 -9.83 7.10 -5.66
CA GLU A 4 -10.65 7.83 -4.69
C GLU A 4 -9.85 8.20 -3.43
N ILE A 5 -8.69 7.59 -3.25
CA ILE A 5 -7.84 7.84 -2.08
C ILE A 5 -6.85 8.95 -2.43
N THR A 6 -6.93 10.06 -1.70
CA THR A 6 -6.06 11.22 -1.94
C THR A 6 -4.96 11.27 -0.90
N LEU A 7 -3.71 11.36 -1.37
CA LEU A 7 -2.55 11.50 -0.50
C LEU A 7 -2.23 12.99 -0.32
N LYS A 8 -1.90 13.37 0.91
CA LYS A 8 -1.77 14.80 1.25
C LYS A 8 -0.44 15.42 0.82
N THR A 9 0.61 14.61 0.67
CA THR A 9 1.92 15.13 0.33
C THR A 9 2.31 14.73 -1.08
N THR A 10 3.01 15.61 -1.77
CA THR A 10 3.50 15.34 -3.11
C THR A 10 4.49 14.18 -3.11
N SER A 11 5.33 14.07 -2.06
CA SER A 11 6.30 12.99 -1.99
C SER A 11 5.64 11.63 -1.84
N ARG A 12 4.54 11.55 -1.09
CA ARG A 12 3.78 10.29 -0.96
C ARG A 12 3.08 9.93 -2.25
N GLN A 13 2.53 10.92 -2.93
CA GLN A 13 1.90 10.70 -4.22
C GLN A 13 2.93 10.21 -5.24
N PHE A 14 4.11 10.78 -5.25
CA PHE A 14 5.20 10.35 -6.12
C PHE A 14 5.61 8.91 -5.82
N THR A 15 5.73 8.57 -4.54
CA THR A 15 6.07 7.21 -4.12
C THR A 15 5.00 6.22 -4.58
N TYR A 16 3.73 6.57 -4.45
CA TYR A 16 2.64 5.73 -4.91
C TYR A 16 2.73 5.46 -6.40
N GLU A 17 3.00 6.50 -7.18
CA GLU A 17 3.10 6.36 -8.64
C GLU A 17 4.27 5.46 -9.04
N LYS A 18 5.40 5.59 -8.35
CA LYS A 18 6.56 4.74 -8.61
C LYS A 18 6.25 3.28 -8.27
N MET A 19 5.65 3.05 -7.11
CA MET A 19 5.27 1.70 -6.70
C MET A 19 4.26 1.09 -7.66
N SER A 20 3.31 1.89 -8.14
CA SER A 20 2.30 1.42 -9.08
C SER A 20 2.93 0.95 -10.39
N ARG A 21 3.96 1.65 -10.88
CA ARG A 21 4.67 1.25 -12.08
C ARG A 21 5.44 -0.06 -11.87
N ASP A 22 6.00 -0.24 -10.66
CA ASP A 22 6.76 -1.44 -10.35
C ASP A 22 5.87 -2.69 -10.28
N LEU A 23 4.57 -2.53 -10.05
CA LEU A 23 3.64 -3.67 -10.01
C LEU A 23 3.63 -4.47 -11.30
N ASP A 24 3.80 -3.80 -12.43
CA ASP A 24 3.73 -4.46 -13.72
C ASP A 24 4.87 -5.45 -13.96
N SER A 25 5.96 -5.33 -13.22
CA SER A 25 7.11 -6.21 -13.34
C SER A 25 7.10 -7.38 -12.36
N LEU A 26 6.10 -7.47 -11.48
CA LEU A 26 6.03 -8.51 -10.47
C LEU A 26 5.32 -9.75 -10.98
N THR A 27 5.78 -10.91 -10.52
CA THR A 27 5.09 -12.18 -10.78
C THR A 27 3.81 -12.24 -9.93
N PRO A 28 2.85 -13.13 -10.29
CA PRO A 28 1.66 -13.29 -9.46
C PRO A 28 1.96 -13.68 -8.01
N ASP A 29 2.99 -14.50 -7.78
CA ASP A 29 3.36 -14.88 -6.41
C ASP A 29 3.92 -13.69 -5.64
N GLU A 30 4.75 -12.87 -6.27
CA GLU A 30 5.27 -11.65 -5.65
C GLU A 30 4.14 -10.68 -5.32
N LEU A 31 3.17 -10.52 -6.23
CA LEU A 31 2.01 -9.67 -5.99
C LEU A 31 1.19 -10.16 -4.79
N ARG A 32 0.99 -11.48 -4.71
CA ARG A 32 0.24 -12.07 -3.59
C ARG A 32 0.94 -11.83 -2.27
N ASP A 33 2.26 -12.02 -2.23
CA ASP A 33 3.02 -11.80 -1.01
C ASP A 33 3.01 -10.33 -0.61
N MET A 34 3.11 -9.42 -1.56
CA MET A 34 3.04 -8.00 -1.29
C MET A 34 1.67 -7.62 -0.72
N CYS A 35 0.60 -8.18 -1.29
CA CYS A 35 -0.75 -7.93 -0.77
C CYS A 35 -0.88 -8.42 0.67
N ARG A 36 -0.31 -9.58 0.98
CA ARG A 36 -0.34 -10.11 2.36
C ARG A 36 0.40 -9.19 3.32
N CYS A 37 1.53 -8.65 2.89
CA CYS A 37 2.29 -7.70 3.70
C CYS A 37 1.47 -6.44 3.99
N TYR A 38 0.83 -5.88 2.96
CA TYR A 38 0.02 -4.68 3.16
C TYR A 38 -1.22 -4.96 4.00
N MET A 39 -1.82 -6.14 3.87
CA MET A 39 -2.93 -6.52 4.72
C MET A 39 -2.51 -6.54 6.19
N LYS A 40 -1.36 -7.13 6.49
CA LYS A 40 -0.86 -7.17 7.86
C LYS A 40 -0.53 -5.77 8.39
N LEU A 41 0.08 -4.95 7.57
CA LEU A 41 0.39 -3.57 7.96
C LEU A 41 -0.88 -2.77 8.24
N TYR A 42 -1.88 -2.95 7.42
CA TYR A 42 -3.17 -2.28 7.61
C TYR A 42 -3.82 -2.70 8.93
N LEU A 43 -3.85 -4.01 9.21
CA LEU A 43 -4.43 -4.52 10.43
C LEU A 43 -3.62 -4.09 11.66
N LYS A 44 -2.30 -4.08 11.53
CA LYS A 44 -1.43 -3.62 12.61
C LYS A 44 -1.66 -2.15 12.92
N GLN A 45 -1.88 -1.35 11.91
CA GLN A 45 -2.19 0.06 12.10
C GLN A 45 -3.50 0.23 12.87
N GLN A 46 -4.51 -0.60 12.57
CA GLN A 46 -5.77 -0.57 13.30
C GLN A 46 -5.57 -0.94 14.77
N GLU A 47 -4.73 -1.95 15.06
CA GLU A 47 -4.44 -2.32 16.44
C GLU A 47 -3.82 -1.17 17.22
N VAL A 48 -2.87 -0.46 16.61
CA VAL A 48 -2.22 0.68 17.25
C VAL A 48 -3.23 1.78 17.54
N LEU A 49 -4.15 2.03 16.60
CA LEU A 49 -5.16 3.07 16.79
C LEU A 49 -6.19 2.71 17.85
N THR A 50 -6.47 1.42 18.05
CA THR A 50 -7.50 0.99 19.00
C THR A 50 -6.95 0.75 20.40
N THR A 51 -5.64 0.71 20.59
CA THR A 51 -5.05 0.53 21.92
C THR A 51 -4.91 1.81 22.71
N ILE A 52 -5.27 2.92 22.14
CA ILE A 52 -5.25 4.23 22.82
C ILE A 52 -6.59 4.48 23.61
#